data_daf50dfd1c32aa01d7d5498982893621
#
_entry.id   daf50dfd1c32aa01d7d5498982893621
#
_cell.length_a   1.000
_cell.length_b   1.000
_cell.length_c   1.000
_cell.angle_alpha   90.00
_cell.angle_beta   90.00
_cell.angle_gamma   90.00
#
_symmetry.space_group_name_H-M   'P 1'
#
loop_
_entity.id
_entity.type
_entity.pdbx_description
1 polymer ?
#
loop_
_entity_poly.entity_id
_entity_poly.type
_entity_poly.pdbx_seq_one_letter_code
_entity_poly.pdbx_strand_id
1 'polypeptide(L)'
;PIETIIDGDWVRANHTTLGSDDGLGVATIMAVMESKDLQHGPIEGLITADEETGMYGANDLPAGELNGDILLNFDTEVWGEFVIGSAGGIDITATLDYKEVETDKEDAAVKVTLKGLKGGHSGIEINEGRANANKCMVRFVREAISELDARLASWQGGNMRNAIPFQ
;
A
#
# COMPACT_ATOMS: atom_id res chain seq x y z
N PRO A 1 -6.36 -15.78 -19.01
CA PRO A 1 -5.18 -16.45 -18.45
C PRO A 1 -3.99 -15.51 -18.45
N ILE A 2 -3.20 -15.54 -17.41
CA ILE A 2 -1.94 -14.78 -17.34
C ILE A 2 -0.92 -15.50 -18.22
N GLU A 3 -0.30 -14.76 -19.14
CA GLU A 3 0.80 -15.27 -19.95
C GLU A 3 2.11 -15.07 -19.16
N THR A 4 2.78 -16.17 -18.81
CA THR A 4 4.03 -16.15 -18.08
C THR A 4 5.24 -16.12 -19.00
N ILE A 5 6.27 -15.38 -18.62
CA ILE A 5 7.55 -15.24 -19.34
C ILE A 5 8.66 -15.71 -18.39
N ILE A 6 9.53 -16.58 -18.88
CA ILE A 6 10.76 -16.95 -18.19
C ILE A 6 11.87 -16.02 -18.69
N ASP A 7 12.50 -15.30 -17.76
CA ASP A 7 13.55 -14.31 -18.03
C ASP A 7 14.75 -14.60 -17.11
N GLY A 8 15.66 -15.45 -17.57
CA GLY A 8 16.74 -16.01 -16.74
C GLY A 8 16.19 -16.83 -15.59
N ASP A 9 16.50 -16.41 -14.37
CA ASP A 9 16.04 -17.08 -13.13
C ASP A 9 14.69 -16.56 -12.63
N TRP A 10 14.03 -15.68 -13.39
CA TRP A 10 12.79 -15.03 -13.01
C TRP A 10 11.61 -15.52 -13.83
N VAL A 11 10.44 -15.61 -13.18
CA VAL A 11 9.14 -15.75 -13.85
C VAL A 11 8.36 -14.46 -13.66
N ARG A 12 7.90 -13.89 -14.75
CA ARG A 12 7.08 -12.66 -14.73
C ARG A 12 5.87 -12.78 -15.66
N ALA A 13 4.90 -11.92 -15.49
CA ALA A 13 3.74 -11.86 -16.36
C ALA A 13 3.95 -10.89 -17.53
N ASN A 14 3.36 -11.20 -18.67
CA ASN A 14 3.35 -10.34 -19.84
C ASN A 14 2.30 -9.23 -19.68
N HIS A 15 2.74 -7.99 -19.65
CA HIS A 15 1.91 -6.78 -19.55
C HIS A 15 0.93 -6.71 -18.37
N THR A 16 1.16 -7.50 -17.31
CA THR A 16 0.35 -7.48 -16.08
C THR A 16 1.18 -7.93 -14.88
N THR A 17 0.62 -7.90 -13.69
CA THR A 17 1.21 -8.48 -12.49
C THR A 17 1.04 -10.00 -12.48
N LEU A 18 2.01 -10.72 -11.91
CA LEU A 18 1.98 -12.18 -11.82
C LEU A 18 0.98 -12.69 -10.76
N GLY A 19 0.75 -11.92 -9.70
CA GLY A 19 -0.06 -12.34 -8.56
C GLY A 19 0.67 -13.31 -7.63
N SER A 20 2.01 -13.26 -7.61
CA SER A 20 2.83 -14.10 -6.72
C SER A 20 2.84 -13.62 -5.27
N ASP A 21 2.40 -12.43 -5.03
CA ASP A 21 2.17 -11.81 -3.74
C ASP A 21 0.66 -11.84 -3.40
N ASP A 22 0.16 -12.72 -2.48
CA ASP A 22 0.94 -13.87 -1.99
C ASP A 22 0.41 -15.21 -2.55
N GLY A 23 0.28 -15.29 -3.87
CA GLY A 23 -0.11 -16.53 -4.57
C GLY A 23 0.86 -17.69 -4.37
N LEU A 24 2.15 -17.41 -4.09
CA LEU A 24 3.14 -18.43 -3.76
C LEU A 24 2.91 -19.03 -2.38
N GLY A 25 2.50 -18.25 -1.40
CA GLY A 25 2.10 -18.75 -0.09
C GLY A 25 0.88 -19.66 -0.18
N VAL A 26 -0.14 -19.25 -0.94
CA VAL A 26 -1.31 -20.09 -1.22
C VAL A 26 -0.90 -21.42 -1.87
N ALA A 27 -0.06 -21.38 -2.90
CA ALA A 27 0.44 -22.59 -3.57
C ALA A 27 1.25 -23.49 -2.63
N THR A 28 2.04 -22.92 -1.73
CA THR A 28 2.80 -23.64 -0.73
C THR A 28 1.89 -24.36 0.27
N ILE A 29 0.86 -23.68 0.78
CA ILE A 29 -0.15 -24.29 1.65
C ILE A 29 -0.80 -25.49 0.95
N MET A 30 -1.22 -25.33 -0.28
CA MET A 30 -1.85 -26.40 -1.07
C MET A 30 -0.89 -27.56 -1.29
N ALA A 31 0.36 -27.31 -1.65
CA ALA A 31 1.38 -28.33 -1.89
C ALA A 31 1.69 -29.14 -0.62
N VAL A 32 1.79 -28.49 0.53
CA VAL A 32 1.98 -29.16 1.82
C VAL A 32 0.79 -30.04 2.18
N MET A 33 -0.43 -29.53 2.01
CA MET A 33 -1.65 -30.28 2.33
C MET A 33 -1.90 -31.46 1.38
N GLU A 34 -1.46 -31.40 0.14
CA GLU A 34 -1.54 -32.50 -0.82
C GLU A 34 -0.43 -33.55 -0.65
N SER A 35 0.68 -33.18 0.00
CA SER A 35 1.85 -34.05 0.13
C SER A 35 1.53 -35.27 0.97
N LYS A 36 2.06 -36.42 0.51
CA LYS A 36 2.00 -37.70 1.23
C LYS A 36 3.33 -38.10 1.87
N ASP A 37 4.38 -37.38 1.54
CA ASP A 37 5.75 -37.70 1.91
C ASP A 37 6.28 -36.81 3.03
N LEU A 38 5.61 -35.69 3.33
CA LEU A 38 5.96 -34.78 4.41
C LEU A 38 5.41 -35.29 5.74
N GLN A 39 6.26 -35.36 6.74
CA GLN A 39 5.84 -35.64 8.12
C GLN A 39 5.44 -34.34 8.81
N HIS A 40 4.18 -34.22 9.17
CA HIS A 40 3.63 -33.05 9.86
C HIS A 40 2.54 -33.45 10.83
N GLY A 41 2.27 -32.57 11.81
CA GLY A 41 1.10 -32.66 12.67
C GLY A 41 -0.17 -32.13 11.95
N PRO A 42 -1.26 -31.87 12.67
CA PRO A 42 -2.41 -31.20 12.11
C PRO A 42 -2.04 -29.86 11.50
N ILE A 43 -2.59 -29.54 10.33
CA ILE A 43 -2.35 -28.29 9.60
C ILE A 43 -3.69 -27.64 9.31
N GLU A 44 -3.76 -26.35 9.52
CA GLU A 44 -4.85 -25.46 9.10
C GLU A 44 -4.29 -24.47 8.08
N GLY A 45 -4.90 -24.38 6.91
CA GLY A 45 -4.56 -23.39 5.89
C GLY A 45 -5.47 -22.17 6.01
N LEU A 46 -4.94 -21.04 6.43
CA LEU A 46 -5.65 -19.76 6.47
C LEU A 46 -5.30 -18.94 5.24
N ILE A 47 -6.32 -18.59 4.47
CA ILE A 47 -6.21 -17.72 3.31
C ILE A 47 -7.19 -16.56 3.52
N THR A 48 -6.69 -15.35 3.56
CA THR A 48 -7.48 -14.14 3.79
C THR A 48 -7.67 -13.36 2.49
N ALA A 49 -8.67 -12.48 2.46
CA ALA A 49 -8.93 -11.57 1.35
C ALA A 49 -8.58 -10.13 1.72
N ASP A 50 -8.34 -9.31 0.69
CA ASP A 50 -8.17 -7.85 0.82
C ASP A 50 -7.02 -7.41 1.76
N GLU A 51 -5.89 -8.12 1.74
CA GLU A 51 -4.71 -7.73 2.52
C GLU A 51 -4.26 -6.33 2.13
N GLU A 52 -4.05 -6.09 0.84
CA GLU A 52 -3.54 -4.84 0.25
C GLU A 52 -4.48 -3.63 0.42
N THR A 53 -5.76 -3.85 0.61
CA THR A 53 -6.76 -2.78 0.70
C THR A 53 -7.14 -2.40 2.13
N GLY A 54 -6.69 -3.15 3.13
CA GLY A 54 -6.94 -2.85 4.54
C GLY A 54 -7.07 -4.06 5.44
N MET A 55 -6.61 -5.23 5.01
CA MET A 55 -6.59 -6.47 5.79
C MET A 55 -7.99 -6.89 6.29
N TYR A 56 -9.03 -6.64 5.50
CA TYR A 56 -10.41 -6.89 5.94
C TYR A 56 -10.63 -8.35 6.33
N GLY A 57 -10.15 -9.30 5.52
CA GLY A 57 -10.28 -10.72 5.81
C GLY A 57 -9.59 -11.15 7.10
N ALA A 58 -8.44 -10.58 7.42
CA ALA A 58 -7.74 -10.86 8.67
C ALA A 58 -8.43 -10.20 9.88
N ASN A 59 -8.90 -8.97 9.72
CA ASN A 59 -9.58 -8.22 10.80
C ASN A 59 -10.94 -8.82 11.16
N ASP A 60 -11.64 -9.42 10.19
CA ASP A 60 -12.95 -10.01 10.37
C ASP A 60 -12.88 -11.48 10.86
N LEU A 61 -11.67 -12.04 11.00
CA LEU A 61 -11.51 -13.42 11.49
C LEU A 61 -11.96 -13.52 12.96
N PRO A 62 -12.97 -14.35 13.27
CA PRO A 62 -13.44 -14.51 14.63
C PRO A 62 -12.40 -15.19 15.54
N ALA A 63 -12.38 -14.82 16.81
CA ALA A 63 -11.52 -15.48 17.77
C ALA A 63 -11.93 -16.96 17.97
N GLY A 64 -10.95 -17.86 17.99
CA GLY A 64 -11.17 -19.29 18.23
C GLY A 64 -11.49 -20.13 17.00
N GLU A 65 -11.42 -19.55 15.79
CA GLU A 65 -11.59 -20.31 14.54
C GLU A 65 -10.38 -21.21 14.23
N LEU A 66 -9.19 -20.82 14.70
CA LEU A 66 -7.96 -21.58 14.51
C LEU A 66 -7.58 -22.33 15.79
N ASN A 67 -7.05 -23.54 15.63
CA ASN A 67 -6.60 -24.41 16.71
C ASN A 67 -5.06 -24.51 16.78
N GLY A 68 -4.35 -24.01 15.79
CA GLY A 68 -2.90 -24.08 15.73
C GLY A 68 -2.21 -23.18 16.76
N ASP A 69 -1.15 -23.68 17.38
CA ASP A 69 -0.30 -22.93 18.31
C ASP A 69 0.90 -22.24 17.62
N ILE A 70 1.15 -22.56 16.36
CA ILE A 70 2.25 -22.03 15.55
C ILE A 70 1.69 -21.46 14.26
N LEU A 71 1.93 -20.18 14.02
CA LEU A 71 1.59 -19.49 12.78
C LEU A 71 2.84 -19.37 11.91
N LEU A 72 2.76 -19.86 10.67
CA LEU A 72 3.76 -19.68 9.62
C LEU A 72 3.16 -18.80 8.54
N ASN A 73 3.62 -17.55 8.44
CA ASN A 73 3.22 -16.61 7.41
C ASN A 73 4.24 -16.68 6.25
N PHE A 74 3.73 -16.88 5.03
CA PHE A 74 4.56 -16.97 3.81
C PHE A 74 4.63 -15.64 3.05
N ASP A 75 3.91 -14.63 3.51
CA ASP A 75 3.90 -13.30 2.92
C ASP A 75 5.17 -12.53 3.33
N THR A 76 6.29 -12.87 2.67
CA THR A 76 7.59 -12.24 2.87
C THR A 76 8.35 -12.14 1.55
N GLU A 77 9.02 -11.01 1.32
CA GLU A 77 9.72 -10.70 0.07
C GLU A 77 11.24 -10.93 0.17
N VAL A 78 11.78 -11.08 1.37
CA VAL A 78 13.24 -11.17 1.56
C VAL A 78 13.70 -12.62 1.65
N TRP A 79 14.41 -13.05 0.62
CA TRP A 79 14.93 -14.41 0.55
C TRP A 79 15.91 -14.74 1.68
N GLY A 80 15.66 -15.84 2.37
CA GLY A 80 16.54 -16.35 3.41
C GLY A 80 16.41 -15.68 4.78
N GLU A 81 15.43 -14.80 4.97
CA GLU A 81 15.13 -14.16 6.26
C GLU A 81 13.88 -14.75 6.91
N PHE A 82 13.95 -14.95 8.23
CA PHE A 82 12.80 -15.25 9.06
C PHE A 82 12.43 -14.01 9.88
N VAL A 83 11.24 -13.48 9.67
CA VAL A 83 10.73 -12.33 10.42
C VAL A 83 9.88 -12.83 11.57
N ILE A 84 10.24 -12.47 12.81
CA ILE A 84 9.56 -12.92 14.04
C ILE A 84 8.65 -11.86 14.64
N GLY A 85 8.29 -10.86 13.87
CA GLY A 85 7.40 -9.77 14.29
C GLY A 85 6.78 -9.09 13.09
N SER A 86 5.83 -8.22 13.33
CA SER A 86 5.18 -7.42 12.31
C SER A 86 5.17 -5.94 12.66
N ALA A 87 5.15 -5.09 11.65
CA ALA A 87 4.85 -3.67 11.84
C ALA A 87 3.35 -3.47 12.07
N GLY A 88 3.01 -2.43 12.80
CA GLY A 88 1.64 -1.96 12.91
C GLY A 88 1.41 -0.74 12.03
N GLY A 89 0.16 -0.51 11.65
CA GLY A 89 -0.27 0.67 10.92
C GLY A 89 -1.50 1.32 11.56
N ILE A 90 -1.71 2.58 11.26
CA ILE A 90 -2.92 3.31 11.62
C ILE A 90 -3.32 4.23 10.48
N ASP A 91 -4.57 4.16 10.07
CA ASP A 91 -5.19 5.13 9.16
C ASP A 91 -5.84 6.25 9.96
N ILE A 92 -5.50 7.48 9.62
CA ILE A 92 -6.07 8.67 10.24
C ILE A 92 -6.78 9.49 9.17
N THR A 93 -8.07 9.68 9.35
CA THR A 93 -8.88 10.58 8.51
C THR A 93 -9.19 11.85 9.29
N ALA A 94 -8.72 12.99 8.78
CA ALA A 94 -9.08 14.29 9.31
C ALA A 94 -10.12 14.94 8.39
N THR A 95 -11.23 15.39 8.96
CA THR A 95 -12.28 16.10 8.24
C THR A 95 -12.38 17.52 8.76
N LEU A 96 -12.41 18.49 7.86
CA LEU A 96 -12.56 19.90 8.16
C LEU A 96 -13.68 20.48 7.33
N ASP A 97 -14.69 21.03 7.99
CA ASP A 97 -15.74 21.79 7.33
C ASP A 97 -15.23 23.17 6.94
N TYR A 98 -15.55 23.59 5.74
CA TYR A 98 -15.19 24.90 5.24
C TYR A 98 -16.37 25.58 4.53
N LYS A 99 -16.29 26.89 4.36
CA LYS A 99 -17.25 27.65 3.57
C LYS A 99 -16.60 28.10 2.28
N GLU A 100 -17.26 27.83 1.19
CA GLU A 100 -16.89 28.41 -0.09
C GLU A 100 -17.22 29.91 -0.12
N VAL A 101 -16.34 30.69 -0.71
CA VAL A 101 -16.50 32.11 -0.94
C VAL A 101 -16.42 32.39 -2.43
N GLU A 102 -17.19 33.37 -2.87
CA GLU A 102 -17.10 33.83 -4.26
C GLU A 102 -15.74 34.47 -4.51
N THR A 103 -15.19 34.25 -5.70
CA THR A 103 -13.98 34.91 -6.18
C THR A 103 -14.32 36.27 -6.80
N ASP A 104 -13.38 37.19 -6.75
CA ASP A 104 -13.53 38.45 -7.43
C ASP A 104 -13.41 38.28 -8.96
N LYS A 105 -14.10 39.10 -9.72
CA LYS A 105 -14.09 39.01 -11.20
C LYS A 105 -12.71 39.27 -11.81
N GLU A 106 -11.84 39.93 -11.05
CA GLU A 106 -10.48 40.28 -11.46
C GLU A 106 -9.45 39.19 -11.05
N ASP A 107 -9.88 38.17 -10.28
CA ASP A 107 -9.01 37.09 -9.89
C ASP A 107 -8.60 36.23 -11.08
N ALA A 108 -7.33 35.89 -11.14
CA ALA A 108 -6.79 34.97 -12.12
C ALA A 108 -6.73 33.52 -11.56
N ALA A 109 -7.31 32.59 -12.30
CA ALA A 109 -7.20 31.18 -11.96
C ALA A 109 -5.85 30.60 -12.43
N VAL A 110 -5.10 30.02 -11.49
CA VAL A 110 -3.80 29.39 -11.75
C VAL A 110 -3.82 27.95 -11.32
N LYS A 111 -3.40 27.05 -12.20
CA LYS A 111 -3.19 25.63 -11.87
C LYS A 111 -1.72 25.36 -11.64
N VAL A 112 -1.37 24.93 -10.44
CA VAL A 112 -0.02 24.49 -10.09
C VAL A 112 0.00 22.97 -9.99
N THR A 113 0.98 22.33 -10.65
CA THR A 113 1.14 20.88 -10.63
C THR A 113 2.54 20.53 -10.17
N LEU A 114 2.65 19.80 -9.08
CA LEU A 114 3.90 19.17 -8.64
C LEU A 114 3.85 17.70 -9.02
N LYS A 115 4.86 17.24 -9.79
CA LYS A 115 4.96 15.86 -10.27
C LYS A 115 6.41 15.43 -10.47
N GLY A 116 6.61 14.12 -10.67
CA GLY A 116 7.93 13.58 -10.99
C GLY A 116 8.80 13.34 -9.76
N LEU A 117 8.23 13.31 -8.56
CA LEU A 117 8.96 12.86 -7.37
C LEU A 117 9.13 11.34 -7.40
N LYS A 118 10.09 10.82 -6.64
CA LYS A 118 10.43 9.39 -6.65
C LYS A 118 9.27 8.50 -6.18
N GLY A 119 8.49 8.95 -5.19
CA GLY A 119 7.48 8.12 -4.54
C GLY A 119 8.09 6.98 -3.74
N GLY A 120 7.33 5.93 -3.50
CA GLY A 120 7.74 4.72 -2.81
C GLY A 120 6.74 4.24 -1.77
N HIS A 121 7.03 3.11 -1.14
CA HIS A 121 6.18 2.53 -0.11
C HIS A 121 6.17 3.38 1.17
N SER A 122 4.99 3.66 1.73
CA SER A 122 4.83 4.53 2.89
C SER A 122 5.33 3.91 4.22
N GLY A 123 5.57 2.61 4.25
CA GLY A 123 6.17 1.89 5.36
C GLY A 123 7.67 1.69 5.17
N ILE A 124 8.08 0.71 4.38
CA ILE A 124 9.47 0.25 4.28
C ILE A 124 10.44 1.28 3.71
N GLU A 125 9.96 2.26 2.93
CA GLU A 125 10.81 3.29 2.31
C GLU A 125 10.61 4.69 2.92
N ILE A 126 9.81 4.83 3.98
CA ILE A 126 9.50 6.13 4.60
C ILE A 126 10.74 6.81 5.20
N ASN A 127 11.71 6.03 5.64
CA ASN A 127 12.95 6.49 6.26
C ASN A 127 14.03 6.90 5.24
N GLU A 128 13.82 6.68 3.95
CA GLU A 128 14.77 7.04 2.90
C GLU A 128 14.82 8.55 2.57
N GLY A 129 14.04 9.36 3.28
CA GLY A 129 14.04 10.82 3.11
C GLY A 129 13.44 11.29 1.78
N ARG A 130 12.60 10.47 1.16
CA ARG A 130 11.93 10.83 -0.10
C ARG A 130 10.95 11.98 0.09
N ALA A 131 10.92 12.88 -0.88
CA ALA A 131 10.00 14.01 -0.84
C ALA A 131 8.54 13.54 -1.00
N ASN A 132 7.67 14.11 -0.17
CA ASN A 132 6.23 13.88 -0.23
C ASN A 132 5.58 15.07 -0.94
N ALA A 133 4.92 14.82 -2.08
CA ALA A 133 4.32 15.85 -2.93
C ALA A 133 3.30 16.71 -2.17
N ASN A 134 2.45 16.08 -1.35
CA ASN A 134 1.47 16.83 -0.57
C ASN A 134 2.14 17.79 0.43
N LYS A 135 3.18 17.34 1.14
CA LYS A 135 3.92 18.22 2.06
C LYS A 135 4.60 19.38 1.34
N CYS A 136 5.18 19.13 0.17
CA CYS A 136 5.80 20.18 -0.64
C CYS A 136 4.76 21.18 -1.14
N MET A 137 3.64 20.70 -1.65
CA MET A 137 2.58 21.56 -2.16
C MET A 137 1.91 22.38 -1.04
N VAL A 138 1.70 21.82 0.15
CA VAL A 138 1.20 22.57 1.33
C VAL A 138 2.12 23.75 1.66
N ARG A 139 3.44 23.56 1.63
CA ARG A 139 4.39 24.65 1.87
C ARG A 139 4.25 25.74 0.81
N PHE A 140 4.21 25.34 -0.47
CA PHE A 140 4.00 26.27 -1.57
C PHE A 140 2.70 27.07 -1.43
N VAL A 141 1.58 26.38 -1.18
CA VAL A 141 0.25 27.06 -1.03
C VAL A 141 0.24 28.02 0.15
N ARG A 142 0.86 27.63 1.29
CA ARG A 142 0.97 28.54 2.44
C ARG A 142 1.71 29.82 2.08
N GLU A 143 2.82 29.71 1.36
CA GLU A 143 3.61 30.86 0.89
C GLU A 143 2.77 31.72 -0.08
N ALA A 144 2.09 31.10 -1.03
CA ALA A 144 1.22 31.80 -1.98
C ALA A 144 0.07 32.55 -1.28
N ILE A 145 -0.53 31.98 -0.25
CA ILE A 145 -1.56 32.65 0.56
C ILE A 145 -0.96 33.84 1.32
N SER A 146 0.23 33.66 1.92
CA SER A 146 0.87 34.69 2.75
C SER A 146 1.40 35.87 1.92
N GLU A 147 2.03 35.59 0.79
CA GLU A 147 2.79 36.60 0.03
C GLU A 147 2.02 37.16 -1.17
N LEU A 148 1.04 36.40 -1.69
CA LEU A 148 0.33 36.77 -2.92
C LEU A 148 -1.18 36.92 -2.73
N ASP A 149 -1.67 36.83 -1.50
CA ASP A 149 -3.11 36.81 -1.20
C ASP A 149 -3.90 35.77 -2.02
N ALA A 150 -3.26 34.65 -2.31
CA ALA A 150 -3.86 33.58 -3.09
C ALA A 150 -4.96 32.86 -2.30
N ARG A 151 -5.97 32.36 -3.01
CA ARG A 151 -7.05 31.55 -2.42
C ARG A 151 -7.03 30.17 -3.03
N LEU A 152 -7.25 29.13 -2.21
CA LEU A 152 -7.30 27.75 -2.67
C LEU A 152 -8.69 27.42 -3.22
N ALA A 153 -8.76 27.09 -4.51
CA ALA A 153 -10.01 26.70 -5.16
C ALA A 153 -10.23 25.19 -5.17
N SER A 154 -9.18 24.41 -5.39
CA SER A 154 -9.27 22.94 -5.35
C SER A 154 -7.92 22.31 -5.04
N TRP A 155 -7.95 21.09 -4.52
CA TRP A 155 -6.76 20.31 -4.22
C TRP A 155 -6.98 18.85 -4.59
N GLN A 156 -5.99 18.25 -5.23
CA GLN A 156 -5.93 16.82 -5.50
C GLN A 156 -4.51 16.31 -5.35
N GLY A 157 -4.29 15.17 -4.73
CA GLY A 157 -2.98 14.55 -4.59
C GLY A 157 -2.99 13.36 -3.64
N GLY A 158 -2.03 12.46 -3.79
CA GLY A 158 -1.82 11.35 -2.89
C GLY A 158 -2.94 10.30 -2.93
N ASN A 159 -3.18 9.68 -4.07
CA ASN A 159 -4.31 8.78 -4.28
C ASN A 159 -4.15 7.38 -3.66
N MET A 160 -2.95 7.01 -3.22
CA MET A 160 -2.64 5.68 -2.70
C MET A 160 -2.26 5.77 -1.23
N ARG A 161 -2.90 4.94 -0.39
CA ARG A 161 -2.66 4.93 1.07
C ARG A 161 -1.28 4.43 1.44
N ASN A 162 -0.82 3.37 0.79
CA ASN A 162 0.46 2.72 1.02
C ASN A 162 1.63 3.34 0.24
N ALA A 163 1.46 4.52 -0.34
CA ALA A 163 2.50 5.18 -1.12
C ALA A 163 2.87 6.56 -0.58
N ILE A 164 4.15 6.91 -0.69
CA ILE A 164 4.63 8.28 -0.52
C ILE A 164 4.14 9.09 -1.72
N PRO A 165 3.31 10.14 -1.53
CA PRO A 165 2.80 10.94 -2.65
C PRO A 165 3.91 11.50 -3.53
N PHE A 166 3.84 11.24 -4.84
CA PHE A 166 4.83 11.66 -5.84
C PHE A 166 4.28 12.70 -6.84
N GLN A 167 3.00 13.01 -6.72
CA GLN A 167 2.28 14.04 -7.47
C GLN A 167 1.06 14.53 -6.70
#